data_1695f6757cc48b2cb4be50c13e150399
#
_entry.id   1695f6757cc48b2cb4be50c13e150399
#
_cell.length_a   1.000
_cell.length_b   1.000
_cell.length_c   1.000
_cell.angle_alpha   90.00
_cell.angle_beta   90.00
_cell.angle_gamma   90.00
#
_symmetry.space_group_name_H-M   'P 1'
#
loop_
_entity.id
_entity.type
_entity.pdbx_description
1 polymer ?
#
loop_
_entity_poly.entity_id
_entity_poly.type
_entity_poly.pdbx_seq_one_letter_code
_entity_poly.pdbx_strand_id
1 'polypeptide(L)'
;MEIIKLALPKGSLEKATYKFFENAGYSIKGQTRTYRPIINDESISVKILRPQEIPKNIQEGTQDVGISGEDWVKENKADVVKLLNLDYGKVRIVVALPNSNKSRNFSSVLNNNIKNKKQLRISTEYLNLAKQYVMNNEIYKKKYGNKTPLIITPWFKTGTNKDVKIMFSFGATEAKPPEEADVIFDVIETGSTLAQNNLKVIDTIMESSAYLIANKKALKDPKKRQKIYDVLSLCKGVVEAKSKVHIFMNVKKNNINHVLGIIPSLESPTISELSKNGWYSVNTVIPREEFLQILPSLRKYAQGL
;
A
#
# COMPACT_ATOMS: atom_id res chain seq x y z
N MET A 1 7.22 -24.84 20.31
CA MET A 1 7.41 -23.51 19.70
C MET A 1 6.12 -22.74 19.81
N GLU A 2 6.14 -21.47 20.12
CA GLU A 2 4.92 -20.67 20.13
C GLU A 2 4.56 -20.30 18.69
N ILE A 3 3.31 -20.57 18.28
CA ILE A 3 2.85 -20.35 16.91
C ILE A 3 2.35 -18.92 16.79
N ILE A 4 2.89 -18.15 15.83
CA ILE A 4 2.30 -16.85 15.46
C ILE A 4 1.17 -17.03 14.45
N LYS A 5 0.15 -16.18 14.57
CA LYS A 5 -1.02 -16.17 13.70
C LYS A 5 -0.86 -15.09 12.64
N LEU A 6 -0.70 -15.49 11.38
CA LEU A 6 -0.49 -14.60 10.23
C LEU A 6 -1.78 -14.44 9.41
N ALA A 7 -2.29 -13.21 9.29
CA ALA A 7 -3.41 -12.90 8.41
C ALA A 7 -2.91 -12.47 7.02
N LEU A 8 -3.39 -13.14 5.97
CA LEU A 8 -3.13 -12.77 4.58
C LEU A 8 -4.41 -12.29 3.89
N PRO A 9 -4.32 -11.27 3.02
CA PRO A 9 -5.48 -10.68 2.37
C PRO A 9 -6.00 -11.57 1.24
N LYS A 10 -7.35 -11.64 1.11
CA LYS A 10 -8.05 -12.16 -0.06
C LYS A 10 -8.43 -11.03 -1.02
N GLY A 11 -8.61 -11.36 -2.30
CA GLY A 11 -9.08 -10.39 -3.30
C GLY A 11 -7.93 -9.65 -3.99
N SER A 12 -8.03 -8.33 -4.13
CA SER A 12 -7.10 -7.52 -4.95
C SER A 12 -5.62 -7.68 -4.56
N LEU A 13 -5.32 -7.78 -3.27
CA LEU A 13 -3.95 -7.95 -2.77
C LEU A 13 -3.47 -9.43 -2.77
N GLU A 14 -4.35 -10.40 -2.95
CA GLU A 14 -4.07 -11.83 -2.74
C GLU A 14 -2.89 -12.32 -3.57
N LYS A 15 -2.97 -12.17 -4.89
CA LYS A 15 -1.97 -12.67 -5.84
C LYS A 15 -0.59 -12.03 -5.60
N ALA A 16 -0.55 -10.73 -5.39
CA ALA A 16 0.68 -10.00 -5.12
C ALA A 16 1.30 -10.41 -3.77
N THR A 17 0.47 -10.65 -2.75
CA THR A 17 0.91 -11.13 -1.44
C THR A 17 1.56 -12.51 -1.51
N TYR A 18 0.94 -13.46 -2.21
CA TYR A 18 1.55 -14.80 -2.36
C TYR A 18 2.87 -14.75 -3.08
N LYS A 19 2.95 -13.97 -4.18
CA LYS A 19 4.22 -13.80 -4.91
C LYS A 19 5.29 -13.13 -4.04
N PHE A 20 4.91 -12.18 -3.21
CA PHE A 20 5.80 -11.53 -2.26
C PHE A 20 6.36 -12.52 -1.23
N PHE A 21 5.50 -13.37 -0.64
CA PHE A 21 5.92 -14.40 0.32
C PHE A 21 6.78 -15.48 -0.33
N GLU A 22 6.47 -15.88 -1.56
CA GLU A 22 7.31 -16.79 -2.33
C GLU A 22 8.73 -16.24 -2.50
N ASN A 23 8.86 -14.95 -2.84
CA ASN A 23 10.15 -14.26 -2.94
C ASN A 23 10.86 -14.14 -1.58
N ALA A 24 10.11 -14.13 -0.47
CA ALA A 24 10.64 -14.17 0.89
C ALA A 24 11.05 -15.60 1.36
N GLY A 25 10.92 -16.61 0.50
CA GLY A 25 11.27 -18.00 0.81
C GLY A 25 10.14 -18.82 1.44
N TYR A 26 8.93 -18.27 1.54
CA TYR A 26 7.77 -18.98 2.04
C TYR A 26 6.98 -19.66 0.92
N SER A 27 6.66 -20.93 1.11
CA SER A 27 5.76 -21.70 0.25
C SER A 27 4.40 -21.86 0.93
N ILE A 28 3.35 -21.31 0.32
CA ILE A 28 1.97 -21.39 0.84
C ILE A 28 1.14 -22.29 -0.09
N LYS A 29 0.55 -23.34 0.47
CA LYS A 29 -0.21 -24.37 -0.28
C LYS A 29 -1.67 -24.45 0.19
N GLY A 30 -2.58 -24.70 -0.73
CA GLY A 30 -4.00 -24.92 -0.41
C GLY A 30 -4.87 -23.66 -0.40
N GLN A 31 -4.32 -22.48 -0.73
CA GLN A 31 -5.02 -21.18 -0.67
C GLN A 31 -6.30 -21.10 -1.53
N THR A 32 -6.43 -21.92 -2.55
CA THR A 32 -7.64 -21.98 -3.40
C THR A 32 -8.78 -22.76 -2.78
N ARG A 33 -8.51 -23.64 -1.80
CA ARG A 33 -9.47 -24.60 -1.23
C ARG A 33 -9.83 -24.32 0.22
N THR A 34 -8.99 -23.57 0.95
CA THR A 34 -9.19 -23.33 2.37
C THR A 34 -8.82 -21.90 2.76
N TYR A 35 -9.47 -21.37 3.79
CA TYR A 35 -9.07 -20.13 4.45
C TYR A 35 -7.93 -20.30 5.46
N ARG A 36 -7.40 -21.52 5.63
CA ARG A 36 -6.27 -21.87 6.49
C ARG A 36 -5.25 -22.70 5.68
N PRO A 37 -4.53 -22.04 4.74
CA PRO A 37 -3.53 -22.70 3.93
C PRO A 37 -2.33 -23.11 4.79
N ILE A 38 -1.56 -24.08 4.30
CA ILE A 38 -0.33 -24.55 4.95
C ILE A 38 0.84 -23.70 4.44
N ILE A 39 1.71 -23.27 5.35
CA ILE A 39 2.97 -22.62 5.06
C ILE A 39 4.12 -23.56 5.44
N ASN A 40 5.28 -23.47 4.77
CA ASN A 40 6.49 -24.25 5.05
C ASN A 40 7.24 -23.84 6.34
N ASP A 41 6.53 -23.33 7.33
CA ASP A 41 7.04 -22.95 8.63
C ASP A 41 6.01 -23.31 9.71
N GLU A 42 6.28 -24.35 10.48
CA GLU A 42 5.38 -24.90 11.51
C GLU A 42 5.09 -23.91 12.65
N SER A 43 5.92 -22.88 12.82
CA SER A 43 5.71 -21.82 13.80
C SER A 43 4.79 -20.69 13.33
N ILE A 44 4.22 -20.82 12.12
CA ILE A 44 3.29 -19.86 11.54
C ILE A 44 1.97 -20.53 11.19
N SER A 45 0.87 -20.04 11.75
CA SER A 45 -0.48 -20.41 11.36
C SER A 45 -1.08 -19.33 10.46
N VAL A 46 -1.40 -19.67 9.22
CA VAL A 46 -1.95 -18.72 8.25
C VAL A 46 -3.49 -18.74 8.27
N LYS A 47 -4.08 -17.52 8.19
CA LYS A 47 -5.52 -17.35 7.94
C LYS A 47 -5.73 -16.32 6.84
N ILE A 48 -6.59 -16.66 5.86
CA ILE A 48 -6.98 -15.76 4.79
C ILE A 48 -8.22 -14.98 5.25
N LEU A 49 -8.15 -13.65 5.15
CA LEU A 49 -9.21 -12.73 5.56
C LEU A 49 -9.43 -11.65 4.48
N ARG A 50 -10.56 -10.97 4.53
CA ARG A 50 -10.76 -9.77 3.71
C ARG A 50 -9.82 -8.66 4.19
N PRO A 51 -9.20 -7.87 3.29
CA PRO A 51 -8.30 -6.77 3.67
C PRO A 51 -8.92 -5.80 4.68
N GLN A 52 -10.23 -5.55 4.54
CA GLN A 52 -11.03 -4.68 5.41
C GLN A 52 -11.04 -5.15 6.88
N GLU A 53 -10.99 -6.47 7.12
CA GLU A 53 -11.10 -7.05 8.45
C GLU A 53 -9.76 -7.22 9.16
N ILE A 54 -8.66 -7.32 8.40
CA ILE A 54 -7.34 -7.65 8.94
C ILE A 54 -6.89 -6.66 10.01
N PRO A 55 -6.96 -5.32 9.82
CA PRO A 55 -6.50 -4.37 10.83
C PRO A 55 -7.20 -4.55 12.18
N LYS A 56 -8.50 -4.83 12.15
CA LYS A 56 -9.31 -5.05 13.36
C LYS A 56 -8.93 -6.34 14.04
N ASN A 57 -8.78 -7.44 13.29
CA ASN A 57 -8.35 -8.73 13.81
C ASN A 57 -6.95 -8.66 14.45
N ILE A 58 -6.04 -7.87 13.87
CA ILE A 58 -4.71 -7.62 14.44
C ILE A 58 -4.83 -6.81 15.73
N GLN A 59 -5.60 -5.72 15.74
CA GLN A 59 -5.81 -4.91 16.95
C GLN A 59 -6.36 -5.74 18.11
N GLU A 60 -7.32 -6.61 17.85
CA GLU A 60 -7.97 -7.45 18.85
C GLU A 60 -7.12 -8.66 19.30
N GLY A 61 -6.02 -8.95 18.59
CA GLY A 61 -5.12 -10.06 18.92
C GLY A 61 -5.65 -11.44 18.49
N THR A 62 -6.71 -11.49 17.67
CA THR A 62 -7.13 -12.75 17.03
C THR A 62 -6.12 -13.22 15.99
N GLN A 63 -5.35 -12.27 15.44
CA GLN A 63 -4.16 -12.48 14.64
C GLN A 63 -2.99 -11.66 15.25
N ASP A 64 -1.76 -12.18 15.16
CA ASP A 64 -0.57 -11.53 15.72
C ASP A 64 0.08 -10.56 14.73
N VAL A 65 0.07 -10.91 13.45
CA VAL A 65 0.69 -10.16 12.35
C VAL A 65 -0.15 -10.37 11.08
N GLY A 66 -0.11 -9.43 10.16
CA GLY A 66 -0.86 -9.59 8.90
C GLY A 66 -0.53 -8.52 7.87
N ILE A 67 -1.10 -8.68 6.68
CA ILE A 67 -0.95 -7.73 5.57
C ILE A 67 -2.29 -7.09 5.27
N SER A 68 -2.30 -5.76 5.23
CA SER A 68 -3.46 -4.96 4.81
C SER A 68 -3.01 -3.68 4.12
N GLY A 69 -3.88 -3.06 3.35
CA GLY A 69 -3.67 -1.71 2.84
C GLY A 69 -3.65 -0.68 3.97
N GLU A 70 -2.84 0.37 3.82
CA GLU A 70 -2.82 1.48 4.79
C GLU A 70 -4.17 2.19 4.89
N ASP A 71 -4.91 2.24 3.77
CA ASP A 71 -6.28 2.74 3.69
C ASP A 71 -7.20 2.04 4.68
N TRP A 72 -7.17 0.71 4.74
CA TRP A 72 -7.98 -0.06 5.70
C TRP A 72 -7.52 0.08 7.14
N VAL A 73 -6.23 0.26 7.39
CA VAL A 73 -5.73 0.60 8.74
C VAL A 73 -6.32 1.93 9.20
N LYS A 74 -6.32 2.94 8.32
CA LYS A 74 -6.88 4.27 8.60
C LYS A 74 -8.41 4.26 8.68
N GLU A 75 -9.09 3.57 7.74
CA GLU A 75 -10.56 3.45 7.74
C GLU A 75 -11.06 2.81 9.04
N ASN A 76 -10.41 1.72 9.48
CA ASN A 76 -10.75 1.07 10.75
C ASN A 76 -10.30 1.85 11.99
N LYS A 77 -9.47 2.89 11.83
CA LYS A 77 -8.79 3.57 12.96
C LYS A 77 -8.07 2.56 13.86
N ALA A 78 -7.48 1.54 13.24
CA ALA A 78 -6.94 0.41 13.95
C ALA A 78 -5.65 0.77 14.69
N ASP A 79 -5.59 0.43 15.99
CA ASP A 79 -4.41 0.62 16.83
C ASP A 79 -3.44 -0.54 16.68
N VAL A 80 -2.68 -0.53 15.59
CA VAL A 80 -1.69 -1.54 15.21
C VAL A 80 -0.33 -0.92 14.97
N VAL A 81 0.74 -1.74 14.98
CA VAL A 81 2.09 -1.30 14.60
C VAL A 81 2.31 -1.57 13.12
N LYS A 82 2.59 -0.54 12.34
CA LYS A 82 3.04 -0.68 10.95
C LYS A 82 4.52 -1.01 10.95
N LEU A 83 4.89 -2.24 10.55
CA LEU A 83 6.27 -2.73 10.57
C LEU A 83 7.04 -2.41 9.29
N LEU A 84 6.39 -2.58 8.13
CA LEU A 84 7.04 -2.43 6.83
C LEU A 84 6.02 -2.08 5.74
N ASN A 85 6.36 -1.11 4.89
CA ASN A 85 5.71 -0.93 3.59
C ASN A 85 6.26 -1.99 2.63
N LEU A 86 5.39 -2.81 2.04
CA LEU A 86 5.78 -3.94 1.20
C LEU A 86 6.00 -3.56 -0.28
N ASP A 87 5.77 -2.29 -0.61
CA ASP A 87 5.97 -1.71 -1.93
C ASP A 87 5.22 -2.44 -3.07
N TYR A 88 3.97 -2.86 -2.77
CA TYR A 88 3.01 -3.35 -3.75
C TYR A 88 1.57 -2.98 -3.37
N GLY A 89 0.61 -3.23 -4.28
CA GLY A 89 -0.79 -2.87 -4.06
C GLY A 89 -0.98 -1.36 -3.90
N LYS A 90 -0.23 -0.56 -4.67
CA LYS A 90 -0.32 0.90 -4.66
C LYS A 90 -1.65 1.35 -5.26
N VAL A 91 -2.42 2.07 -4.47
CA VAL A 91 -3.73 2.59 -4.85
C VAL A 91 -3.90 4.01 -4.33
N ARG A 92 -4.88 4.73 -4.87
CA ARG A 92 -5.30 6.05 -4.38
C ARG A 92 -6.76 6.00 -3.97
N ILE A 93 -7.09 6.58 -2.83
CA ILE A 93 -8.48 6.88 -2.48
C ILE A 93 -8.78 8.27 -3.04
N VAL A 94 -9.76 8.34 -3.92
CA VAL A 94 -10.07 9.55 -4.69
C VAL A 94 -11.50 10.01 -4.51
N VAL A 95 -11.73 11.26 -4.82
CA VAL A 95 -13.06 11.84 -5.01
C VAL A 95 -13.34 11.89 -6.51
N ALA A 96 -14.42 11.26 -6.95
CA ALA A 96 -14.82 11.27 -8.35
C ALA A 96 -16.30 11.63 -8.52
N LEU A 97 -16.62 12.17 -9.68
CA LEU A 97 -17.97 12.59 -10.06
C LEU A 97 -18.19 12.48 -11.57
N PRO A 98 -19.44 12.55 -12.06
CA PRO A 98 -19.74 12.49 -13.50
C PRO A 98 -18.99 13.56 -14.31
N ASN A 99 -18.53 13.19 -15.50
CA ASN A 99 -17.83 14.09 -16.43
C ASN A 99 -18.67 15.33 -16.79
N SER A 100 -20.01 15.22 -16.78
CA SER A 100 -20.94 16.32 -17.03
C SER A 100 -20.92 17.40 -15.94
N ASN A 101 -20.46 17.08 -14.72
CA ASN A 101 -20.35 18.03 -13.63
C ASN A 101 -19.12 18.93 -13.84
N LYS A 102 -19.31 20.26 -13.79
CA LYS A 102 -18.27 21.27 -14.05
C LYS A 102 -17.35 21.55 -12.85
N SER A 103 -17.59 20.95 -11.70
CA SER A 103 -16.74 21.12 -10.51
C SER A 103 -15.33 20.55 -10.73
N ARG A 104 -14.31 21.27 -10.23
CA ARG A 104 -12.91 20.92 -10.42
C ARG A 104 -12.26 20.32 -9.16
N ASN A 105 -12.87 20.51 -8.01
CA ASN A 105 -12.44 20.00 -6.71
C ASN A 105 -13.64 19.85 -5.78
N PHE A 106 -13.47 19.17 -4.66
CA PHE A 106 -14.55 18.91 -3.70
C PHE A 106 -15.12 20.19 -3.07
N SER A 107 -14.29 21.20 -2.84
CA SER A 107 -14.74 22.50 -2.33
C SER A 107 -15.75 23.17 -3.29
N SER A 108 -15.52 23.08 -4.60
CA SER A 108 -16.46 23.61 -5.60
C SER A 108 -17.78 22.83 -5.63
N VAL A 109 -17.74 21.52 -5.41
CA VAL A 109 -18.95 20.69 -5.26
C VAL A 109 -19.78 21.17 -4.06
N LEU A 110 -19.14 21.29 -2.90
CA LEU A 110 -19.80 21.76 -1.67
C LEU A 110 -20.44 23.15 -1.87
N ASN A 111 -19.69 24.10 -2.43
CA ASN A 111 -20.20 25.44 -2.69
C ASN A 111 -21.44 25.43 -3.60
N ASN A 112 -21.41 24.65 -4.68
CA ASN A 112 -22.51 24.54 -5.61
C ASN A 112 -23.77 23.96 -4.93
N ASN A 113 -23.60 22.90 -4.12
CA ASN A 113 -24.72 22.31 -3.39
C ASN A 113 -25.30 23.26 -2.34
N ILE A 114 -24.45 23.98 -1.61
CA ILE A 114 -24.86 24.99 -0.63
C ILE A 114 -25.65 26.12 -1.30
N LYS A 115 -25.14 26.69 -2.41
CA LYS A 115 -25.81 27.77 -3.16
C LYS A 115 -27.16 27.33 -3.68
N ASN A 116 -27.25 26.12 -4.21
CA ASN A 116 -28.49 25.59 -4.81
C ASN A 116 -29.41 24.92 -3.78
N LYS A 117 -29.06 24.94 -2.49
CA LYS A 117 -29.80 24.27 -1.40
C LYS A 117 -30.09 22.79 -1.70
N LYS A 118 -29.16 22.11 -2.37
CA LYS A 118 -29.25 20.68 -2.70
C LYS A 118 -28.47 19.86 -1.69
N GLN A 119 -29.02 18.72 -1.29
CA GLN A 119 -28.31 17.73 -0.51
C GLN A 119 -27.15 17.15 -1.35
N LEU A 120 -25.95 17.08 -0.77
CA LEU A 120 -24.81 16.38 -1.37
C LEU A 120 -24.87 14.90 -0.97
N ARG A 121 -24.94 14.01 -1.95
CA ARG A 121 -24.96 12.55 -1.77
C ARG A 121 -23.60 11.97 -2.13
N ILE A 122 -22.94 11.34 -1.16
CA ILE A 122 -21.63 10.71 -1.30
C ILE A 122 -21.80 9.20 -1.10
N SER A 123 -21.29 8.38 -2.01
CA SER A 123 -21.28 6.92 -1.87
C SER A 123 -19.83 6.43 -1.71
N THR A 124 -19.59 5.48 -0.80
CA THR A 124 -18.24 4.98 -0.48
C THR A 124 -18.25 3.70 0.36
N GLU A 125 -17.19 2.90 0.26
CA GLU A 125 -16.83 1.86 1.24
C GLU A 125 -16.07 2.45 2.46
N TYR A 126 -15.46 3.63 2.31
CA TYR A 126 -14.55 4.28 3.27
C TYR A 126 -15.26 5.38 4.07
N LEU A 127 -16.16 4.97 4.98
CA LEU A 127 -17.02 5.90 5.73
C LEU A 127 -16.24 6.87 6.63
N ASN A 128 -15.22 6.36 7.35
CA ASN A 128 -14.44 7.18 8.27
C ASN A 128 -13.52 8.15 7.54
N LEU A 129 -12.84 7.67 6.49
CA LEU A 129 -12.00 8.53 5.64
C LEU A 129 -12.85 9.60 4.95
N ALA A 130 -13.99 9.22 4.39
CA ALA A 130 -14.93 10.16 3.77
C ALA A 130 -15.44 11.20 4.76
N LYS A 131 -15.88 10.77 5.94
CA LYS A 131 -16.31 11.69 7.01
C LYS A 131 -15.22 12.68 7.38
N GLN A 132 -14.00 12.18 7.61
CA GLN A 132 -12.86 13.01 7.99
C GLN A 132 -12.50 14.01 6.90
N TYR A 133 -12.47 13.58 5.65
CA TYR A 133 -12.18 14.44 4.50
C TYR A 133 -13.22 15.56 4.34
N VAL A 134 -14.51 15.21 4.41
CA VAL A 134 -15.62 16.18 4.33
C VAL A 134 -15.53 17.20 5.48
N MET A 135 -15.37 16.72 6.72
CA MET A 135 -15.33 17.59 7.89
C MET A 135 -14.08 18.48 7.96
N ASN A 136 -12.97 18.06 7.34
CA ASN A 136 -11.75 18.86 7.26
C ASN A 136 -11.79 19.92 6.18
N ASN A 137 -12.72 19.85 5.23
CA ASN A 137 -12.86 20.85 4.19
C ASN A 137 -13.28 22.22 4.76
N GLU A 138 -12.58 23.28 4.37
CA GLU A 138 -12.80 24.65 4.90
C GLU A 138 -14.20 25.17 4.63
N ILE A 139 -14.75 24.90 3.43
CA ILE A 139 -16.13 25.30 3.07
C ILE A 139 -17.14 24.60 3.98
N TYR A 140 -16.91 23.31 4.25
CA TYR A 140 -17.76 22.55 5.17
C TYR A 140 -17.70 23.14 6.59
N LYS A 141 -16.49 23.35 7.11
CA LYS A 141 -16.27 23.95 8.45
C LYS A 141 -16.94 25.32 8.58
N LYS A 142 -16.74 26.17 7.59
CA LYS A 142 -17.34 27.52 7.57
C LYS A 142 -18.85 27.49 7.60
N LYS A 143 -19.49 26.57 6.87
CA LYS A 143 -20.96 26.50 6.75
C LYS A 143 -21.63 25.74 7.88
N TYR A 144 -21.04 24.60 8.29
CA TYR A 144 -21.68 23.62 9.15
C TYR A 144 -20.99 23.44 10.53
N GLY A 145 -19.80 24.02 10.71
CA GLY A 145 -19.02 23.88 11.93
C GLY A 145 -18.66 22.42 12.21
N ASN A 146 -18.95 21.99 13.43
CA ASN A 146 -18.67 20.60 13.88
C ASN A 146 -19.85 19.62 13.63
N LYS A 147 -20.90 20.02 12.90
CA LYS A 147 -22.01 19.12 12.57
C LYS A 147 -21.48 17.97 11.71
N THR A 148 -21.68 16.73 12.15
CA THR A 148 -21.24 15.56 11.39
C THR A 148 -22.16 15.28 10.21
N PRO A 149 -21.62 14.91 9.02
CA PRO A 149 -22.42 14.46 7.88
C PRO A 149 -23.36 13.33 8.29
N LEU A 150 -24.51 13.23 7.62
CA LEU A 150 -25.44 12.14 7.83
C LEU A 150 -24.87 10.87 7.21
N ILE A 151 -24.44 9.92 8.03
CA ILE A 151 -23.93 8.61 7.62
C ILE A 151 -25.06 7.61 7.62
N ILE A 152 -25.23 6.90 6.50
CA ILE A 152 -26.25 5.86 6.33
C ILE A 152 -25.60 4.56 5.91
N THR A 153 -25.85 3.54 6.68
CA THR A 153 -25.50 2.15 6.39
C THR A 153 -26.77 1.29 6.46
N PRO A 154 -26.74 0.03 6.04
CA PRO A 154 -27.87 -0.88 6.23
C PRO A 154 -28.26 -1.11 7.70
N TRP A 155 -27.32 -0.89 8.63
CA TRP A 155 -27.49 -1.24 10.06
C TRP A 155 -27.73 -0.04 10.95
N PHE A 156 -27.30 1.15 10.56
CA PHE A 156 -27.45 2.35 11.37
C PHE A 156 -27.46 3.63 10.56
N LYS A 157 -27.98 4.68 11.19
CA LYS A 157 -28.00 6.03 10.67
C LYS A 157 -27.50 6.96 11.80
N THR A 158 -26.49 7.78 11.53
CA THR A 158 -25.89 8.70 12.50
C THR A 158 -25.46 9.99 11.83
N GLY A 159 -25.23 11.04 12.63
CA GLY A 159 -24.85 12.36 12.15
C GLY A 159 -26.02 13.34 12.17
N THR A 160 -25.69 14.63 12.21
CA THR A 160 -26.65 15.72 12.42
C THR A 160 -26.84 16.62 11.19
N ASN A 161 -25.90 16.60 10.25
CA ASN A 161 -25.98 17.42 9.03
C ASN A 161 -26.69 16.66 7.92
N LYS A 162 -27.97 16.99 7.68
CA LYS A 162 -28.78 16.38 6.64
C LYS A 162 -28.47 16.90 5.23
N ASP A 163 -27.73 17.99 5.10
CA ASP A 163 -27.37 18.58 3.80
C ASP A 163 -26.22 17.83 3.12
N VAL A 164 -25.43 17.06 3.88
CA VAL A 164 -24.36 16.19 3.36
C VAL A 164 -24.56 14.78 3.87
N LYS A 165 -24.80 13.87 2.94
CA LYS A 165 -25.13 12.47 3.19
C LYS A 165 -24.00 11.59 2.68
N ILE A 166 -23.47 10.70 3.54
CA ILE A 166 -22.49 9.68 3.20
C ILE A 166 -23.17 8.32 3.32
N MET A 167 -23.22 7.59 2.23
CA MET A 167 -23.89 6.29 2.12
C MET A 167 -22.86 5.19 1.94
N PHE A 168 -22.99 4.13 2.74
CA PHE A 168 -22.15 2.94 2.59
C PHE A 168 -22.46 2.21 1.29
N SER A 169 -21.41 1.79 0.58
CA SER A 169 -21.47 0.97 -0.62
C SER A 169 -20.79 -0.37 -0.38
N PHE A 170 -21.37 -1.45 -0.89
CA PHE A 170 -20.76 -2.80 -0.86
C PHE A 170 -19.89 -3.10 -2.09
N GLY A 171 -19.41 -2.10 -2.79
CA GLY A 171 -18.72 -2.19 -4.07
C GLY A 171 -19.54 -1.61 -5.21
N ALA A 172 -19.00 -1.68 -6.44
CA ALA A 172 -19.57 -1.05 -7.62
C ALA A 172 -19.97 0.42 -7.40
N THR A 173 -19.12 1.13 -6.65
CA THR A 173 -19.40 2.53 -6.24
C THR A 173 -19.46 3.45 -7.44
N GLU A 174 -18.66 3.16 -8.48
CA GLU A 174 -18.57 3.87 -9.75
C GLU A 174 -19.87 3.81 -10.60
N ALA A 175 -20.74 2.84 -10.34
CA ALA A 175 -22.02 2.71 -11.06
C ALA A 175 -23.14 3.55 -10.46
N LYS A 176 -22.95 4.20 -9.32
CA LYS A 176 -24.01 4.92 -8.58
C LYS A 176 -24.29 6.33 -9.04
N PRO A 177 -23.31 7.13 -9.48
CA PRO A 177 -23.60 8.44 -10.04
C PRO A 177 -24.18 8.36 -11.45
N PRO A 178 -25.10 9.29 -11.84
CA PRO A 178 -25.64 10.39 -11.02
C PRO A 178 -26.91 10.02 -10.22
N GLU A 179 -27.48 8.84 -10.39
CA GLU A 179 -28.81 8.51 -9.90
C GLU A 179 -28.86 8.40 -8.38
N GLU A 180 -27.94 7.64 -7.79
CA GLU A 180 -27.91 7.35 -6.36
C GLU A 180 -26.95 8.28 -5.59
N ALA A 181 -25.88 8.76 -6.24
CA ALA A 181 -24.87 9.61 -5.64
C ALA A 181 -24.45 10.74 -6.57
N ASP A 182 -24.09 11.89 -6.01
CA ASP A 182 -23.54 13.03 -6.77
C ASP A 182 -22.02 12.92 -6.90
N VAL A 183 -21.39 12.27 -5.91
CA VAL A 183 -19.94 12.09 -5.76
C VAL A 183 -19.68 10.72 -5.16
N ILE A 184 -18.59 10.11 -5.56
CA ILE A 184 -18.08 8.89 -4.92
C ILE A 184 -16.69 9.12 -4.32
N PHE A 185 -16.43 8.41 -3.23
CA PHE A 185 -15.08 8.26 -2.67
C PHE A 185 -14.71 6.80 -2.84
N ASP A 186 -13.74 6.53 -3.67
CA ASP A 186 -13.43 5.17 -4.10
C ASP A 186 -11.94 4.94 -4.26
N VAL A 187 -11.55 3.66 -4.24
CA VAL A 187 -10.18 3.22 -4.47
C VAL A 187 -9.92 3.04 -5.95
N ILE A 188 -8.79 3.56 -6.43
CA ILE A 188 -8.34 3.35 -7.80
C ILE A 188 -6.87 2.92 -7.84
N GLU A 189 -6.55 2.07 -8.78
CA GLU A 189 -5.17 1.76 -9.17
C GLU A 189 -4.78 2.64 -10.37
N THR A 190 -5.39 2.46 -11.51
CA THR A 190 -5.14 3.23 -12.74
C THR A 190 -6.24 4.26 -13.05
N GLY A 191 -7.44 4.07 -12.53
CA GLY A 191 -8.61 4.90 -12.81
C GLY A 191 -9.38 4.53 -14.08
N SER A 192 -9.03 3.45 -14.77
CA SER A 192 -9.71 2.99 -15.99
C SER A 192 -11.20 2.70 -15.79
N THR A 193 -11.56 2.08 -14.66
CA THR A 193 -12.96 1.78 -14.32
C THR A 193 -13.79 3.07 -14.18
N LEU A 194 -13.23 4.11 -13.54
CA LEU A 194 -13.93 5.40 -13.44
C LEU A 194 -14.17 6.02 -14.81
N ALA A 195 -13.16 5.99 -15.69
CA ALA A 195 -13.28 6.51 -17.04
C ALA A 195 -14.36 5.78 -17.87
N GLN A 196 -14.42 4.44 -17.75
CA GLN A 196 -15.46 3.62 -18.41
C GLN A 196 -16.88 3.94 -17.92
N ASN A 197 -17.02 4.38 -16.67
CA ASN A 197 -18.30 4.82 -16.09
C ASN A 197 -18.54 6.34 -16.23
N ASN A 198 -17.84 7.01 -17.14
CA ASN A 198 -17.97 8.45 -17.39
C ASN A 198 -17.75 9.33 -16.15
N LEU A 199 -16.86 8.90 -15.26
CA LEU A 199 -16.46 9.63 -14.06
C LEU A 199 -15.07 10.24 -14.22
N LYS A 200 -14.84 11.37 -13.57
CA LYS A 200 -13.52 12.02 -13.44
C LYS A 200 -13.13 12.18 -11.99
N VAL A 201 -11.85 11.99 -11.73
CA VAL A 201 -11.22 12.29 -10.44
C VAL A 201 -11.09 13.81 -10.30
N ILE A 202 -11.48 14.33 -9.15
CA ILE A 202 -11.37 15.76 -8.82
C ILE A 202 -10.45 16.03 -7.63
N ASP A 203 -10.25 15.04 -6.77
CA ASP A 203 -9.33 15.12 -5.62
C ASP A 203 -8.77 13.74 -5.28
N THR A 204 -7.60 13.72 -4.66
CA THR A 204 -7.01 12.51 -4.03
C THR A 204 -7.01 12.70 -2.52
N ILE A 205 -7.64 11.77 -1.81
CA ILE A 205 -7.76 11.79 -0.34
C ILE A 205 -6.47 11.28 0.30
N MET A 206 -5.96 10.15 -0.21
CA MET A 206 -4.71 9.54 0.23
C MET A 206 -4.19 8.54 -0.80
N GLU A 207 -2.89 8.30 -0.73
CA GLU A 207 -2.25 7.16 -1.36
C GLU A 207 -2.13 6.02 -0.35
N SER A 208 -2.23 4.79 -0.80
CA SER A 208 -2.12 3.58 0.01
C SER A 208 -1.29 2.52 -0.68
N SER A 209 -0.69 1.65 0.11
CA SER A 209 0.01 0.44 -0.32
C SER A 209 -0.15 -0.64 0.73
N ALA A 210 0.27 -1.87 0.43
CA ALA A 210 0.25 -2.98 1.37
C ALA A 210 1.32 -2.79 2.46
N TYR A 211 0.92 -2.98 3.72
CA TYR A 211 1.79 -2.95 4.90
C TYR A 211 1.75 -4.27 5.64
N LEU A 212 2.91 -4.68 6.15
CA LEU A 212 3.01 -5.65 7.24
C LEU A 212 2.68 -4.92 8.54
N ILE A 213 1.63 -5.38 9.23
CA ILE A 213 1.14 -4.78 10.48
C ILE A 213 1.13 -5.82 11.58
N ALA A 214 1.35 -5.41 12.83
CA ALA A 214 1.41 -6.31 13.97
C ALA A 214 0.59 -5.83 15.17
N ASN A 215 0.17 -6.79 15.98
CA ASN A 215 -0.49 -6.55 17.26
C ASN A 215 0.53 -6.06 18.29
N LYS A 216 0.18 -4.99 19.03
CA LYS A 216 1.05 -4.41 20.06
C LYS A 216 1.38 -5.37 21.20
N LYS A 217 0.43 -6.24 21.59
CA LYS A 217 0.64 -7.21 22.66
C LYS A 217 1.53 -8.36 22.17
N ALA A 218 1.34 -8.84 20.94
CA ALA A 218 2.21 -9.86 20.34
C ALA A 218 3.68 -9.40 20.26
N LEU A 219 3.91 -8.10 20.01
CA LEU A 219 5.28 -7.53 20.01
C LEU A 219 5.88 -7.38 21.43
N LYS A 220 5.07 -7.41 22.48
CA LYS A 220 5.57 -7.43 23.88
C LYS A 220 5.97 -8.84 24.34
N ASP A 221 5.42 -9.89 23.75
CA ASP A 221 5.81 -11.27 24.01
C ASP A 221 7.14 -11.55 23.32
N PRO A 222 8.21 -11.93 24.06
CA PRO A 222 9.54 -12.10 23.49
C PRO A 222 9.62 -13.15 22.37
N LYS A 223 8.88 -14.28 22.51
CA LYS A 223 8.90 -15.38 21.55
C LYS A 223 8.16 -15.00 20.26
N LYS A 224 6.95 -14.44 20.40
CA LYS A 224 6.18 -13.96 19.24
C LYS A 224 6.91 -12.82 18.53
N ARG A 225 7.47 -11.89 19.29
CA ARG A 225 8.25 -10.78 18.76
C ARG A 225 9.41 -11.27 17.91
N GLN A 226 10.22 -12.22 18.43
CA GLN A 226 11.33 -12.76 17.67
C GLN A 226 10.85 -13.34 16.33
N LYS A 227 9.80 -14.17 16.34
CA LYS A 227 9.29 -14.76 15.11
C LYS A 227 8.69 -13.73 14.14
N ILE A 228 8.03 -12.70 14.66
CA ILE A 228 7.53 -11.59 13.82
C ILE A 228 8.70 -10.84 13.18
N TYR A 229 9.80 -10.63 13.90
CA TYR A 229 11.00 -9.97 13.34
C TYR A 229 11.74 -10.86 12.35
N ASP A 230 11.72 -12.19 12.50
CA ASP A 230 12.26 -13.11 11.48
C ASP A 230 11.49 -12.97 10.17
N VAL A 231 10.15 -12.98 10.22
CA VAL A 231 9.28 -12.70 9.05
C VAL A 231 9.57 -11.32 8.47
N LEU A 232 9.66 -10.29 9.32
CA LEU A 232 9.96 -8.93 8.92
C LEU A 232 11.31 -8.83 8.18
N SER A 233 12.34 -9.52 8.66
CA SER A 233 13.68 -9.52 8.04
C SER A 233 13.65 -10.10 6.64
N LEU A 234 12.95 -11.23 6.43
CA LEU A 234 12.76 -11.80 5.09
C LEU A 234 11.96 -10.87 4.18
N CYS A 235 10.89 -10.26 4.71
CA CYS A 235 10.10 -9.26 3.95
C CYS A 235 10.95 -8.03 3.56
N LYS A 236 11.81 -7.53 4.44
CA LYS A 236 12.74 -6.43 4.14
C LYS A 236 13.68 -6.80 3.00
N GLY A 237 14.24 -8.01 3.03
CA GLY A 237 15.08 -8.51 1.94
C GLY A 237 14.40 -8.46 0.58
N VAL A 238 13.11 -8.85 0.51
CA VAL A 238 12.32 -8.76 -0.74
C VAL A 238 12.13 -7.32 -1.20
N VAL A 239 11.80 -6.40 -0.29
CA VAL A 239 11.62 -4.98 -0.62
C VAL A 239 12.93 -4.36 -1.11
N GLU A 240 14.03 -4.61 -0.40
CA GLU A 240 15.35 -4.09 -0.74
C GLU A 240 15.87 -4.66 -2.06
N ALA A 241 15.67 -5.95 -2.31
CA ALA A 241 16.09 -6.60 -3.56
C ALA A 241 15.45 -5.98 -4.82
N LYS A 242 14.23 -5.40 -4.70
CA LYS A 242 13.57 -4.72 -5.82
C LYS A 242 14.27 -3.43 -6.23
N SER A 243 14.85 -2.72 -5.28
CA SER A 243 15.47 -1.41 -5.47
C SER A 243 16.96 -1.47 -5.74
N LYS A 244 17.60 -2.63 -5.56
CA LYS A 244 19.05 -2.80 -5.68
C LYS A 244 19.41 -3.76 -6.80
N VAL A 245 20.62 -3.64 -7.32
CA VAL A 245 21.24 -4.58 -8.26
C VAL A 245 22.63 -4.94 -7.77
N HIS A 246 23.00 -6.22 -7.91
CA HIS A 246 24.35 -6.66 -7.71
C HIS A 246 25.03 -6.64 -9.08
N ILE A 247 26.07 -5.82 -9.21
CA ILE A 247 26.84 -5.67 -10.43
C ILE A 247 28.19 -6.37 -10.29
N PHE A 248 28.56 -7.08 -11.35
CA PHE A 248 29.89 -7.64 -11.54
C PHE A 248 30.51 -7.01 -12.76
N MET A 249 31.79 -6.70 -12.70
CA MET A 249 32.49 -6.14 -13.85
C MET A 249 33.98 -6.53 -13.83
N ASN A 250 34.54 -6.72 -14.99
CA ASN A 250 35.98 -6.94 -15.17
C ASN A 250 36.64 -5.63 -15.52
N VAL A 251 37.68 -5.26 -14.76
CA VAL A 251 38.34 -3.96 -14.86
C VAL A 251 39.86 -4.15 -14.99
N LYS A 252 40.50 -3.45 -15.93
CA LYS A 252 41.97 -3.39 -15.99
C LYS A 252 42.52 -2.64 -14.76
N LYS A 253 43.69 -3.05 -14.26
CA LYS A 253 44.38 -2.44 -13.10
C LYS A 253 44.38 -0.91 -13.16
N ASN A 254 44.72 -0.34 -14.31
CA ASN A 254 44.85 1.11 -14.51
C ASN A 254 43.49 1.85 -14.44
N ASN A 255 42.38 1.14 -14.60
CA ASN A 255 41.02 1.74 -14.60
C ASN A 255 40.29 1.58 -13.26
N ILE A 256 40.85 0.85 -12.29
CA ILE A 256 40.19 0.56 -11.00
C ILE A 256 39.79 1.86 -10.31
N ASN A 257 40.70 2.80 -10.14
CA ASN A 257 40.42 4.06 -9.45
C ASN A 257 39.35 4.89 -10.15
N HIS A 258 39.29 4.85 -11.48
CA HIS A 258 38.20 5.51 -12.23
C HIS A 258 36.84 4.85 -11.98
N VAL A 259 36.80 3.52 -11.98
CA VAL A 259 35.58 2.75 -11.71
C VAL A 259 35.13 2.99 -10.27
N LEU A 260 36.05 2.95 -9.30
CA LEU A 260 35.73 3.23 -7.89
C LEU A 260 35.19 4.64 -7.66
N GLY A 261 35.62 5.62 -8.45
CA GLY A 261 35.11 6.99 -8.38
C GLY A 261 33.71 7.17 -9.01
N ILE A 262 33.26 6.20 -9.83
CA ILE A 262 31.95 6.25 -10.50
C ILE A 262 30.88 5.50 -9.69
N ILE A 263 31.24 4.37 -9.06
CA ILE A 263 30.26 3.51 -8.36
C ILE A 263 29.92 4.07 -6.99
N PRO A 264 28.62 4.32 -6.72
CA PRO A 264 28.14 4.60 -5.37
C PRO A 264 28.13 3.28 -4.58
N SER A 265 29.20 2.98 -3.85
CA SER A 265 29.25 1.76 -3.03
C SER A 265 28.65 2.02 -1.65
N LEU A 266 27.94 1.01 -1.09
CA LEU A 266 27.35 1.10 0.24
C LEU A 266 28.43 1.27 1.33
N GLU A 267 29.58 0.60 1.18
CA GLU A 267 30.77 0.75 2.03
C GLU A 267 32.03 0.68 1.16
N SER A 268 32.31 -0.52 0.61
CA SER A 268 33.44 -0.77 -0.29
C SER A 268 33.09 -1.89 -1.27
N PRO A 269 33.44 -1.78 -2.55
CA PRO A 269 33.28 -2.86 -3.49
C PRO A 269 34.29 -3.99 -3.19
N THR A 270 33.92 -5.22 -3.48
CA THR A 270 34.87 -6.34 -3.45
C THR A 270 35.71 -6.33 -4.71
N ILE A 271 37.04 -6.40 -4.54
CA ILE A 271 38.00 -6.43 -5.65
C ILE A 271 38.79 -7.73 -5.54
N SER A 272 38.79 -8.53 -6.61
CA SER A 272 39.54 -9.79 -6.68
C SER A 272 40.37 -9.87 -7.97
N GLU A 273 41.58 -10.42 -7.90
CA GLU A 273 42.38 -10.65 -9.10
C GLU A 273 41.75 -11.71 -10.01
N LEU A 274 41.80 -11.51 -11.30
CA LEU A 274 41.40 -12.48 -12.28
C LEU A 274 42.61 -13.35 -12.70
N SER A 275 42.35 -14.54 -13.31
CA SER A 275 43.34 -15.41 -13.87
C SER A 275 44.19 -14.74 -14.98
N LYS A 276 43.66 -13.69 -15.60
CA LYS A 276 44.36 -12.86 -16.57
C LYS A 276 45.10 -11.75 -15.86
N ASN A 277 46.44 -11.76 -15.92
CA ASN A 277 47.30 -10.75 -15.30
C ASN A 277 46.85 -9.30 -15.62
N GLY A 278 46.82 -8.45 -14.61
CA GLY A 278 46.46 -7.06 -14.73
C GLY A 278 44.94 -6.78 -14.87
N TRP A 279 44.08 -7.80 -14.63
CA TRP A 279 42.66 -7.69 -14.61
C TRP A 279 42.07 -8.04 -13.25
N TYR A 280 41.02 -7.34 -12.85
CA TYR A 280 40.34 -7.50 -11.59
C TYR A 280 38.84 -7.64 -11.79
N SER A 281 38.20 -8.46 -10.99
CA SER A 281 36.75 -8.45 -10.81
C SER A 281 36.41 -7.44 -9.74
N VAL A 282 35.52 -6.51 -10.06
CA VAL A 282 34.94 -5.58 -9.11
C VAL A 282 33.46 -5.89 -9.00
N ASN A 283 32.97 -6.12 -7.79
CA ASN A 283 31.55 -6.36 -7.58
C ASN A 283 31.03 -5.57 -6.38
N THR A 284 29.78 -5.11 -6.50
CA THR A 284 29.12 -4.34 -5.47
C THR A 284 27.61 -4.35 -5.66
N VAL A 285 26.87 -3.96 -4.62
CA VAL A 285 25.41 -3.77 -4.65
C VAL A 285 25.13 -2.28 -4.66
N ILE A 286 24.33 -1.83 -5.61
CA ILE A 286 23.97 -0.41 -5.78
C ILE A 286 22.48 -0.24 -6.05
N PRO A 287 21.91 0.96 -5.80
CA PRO A 287 20.54 1.26 -6.20
C PRO A 287 20.37 1.11 -7.71
N ARG A 288 19.26 0.48 -8.14
CA ARG A 288 18.95 0.25 -9.57
C ARG A 288 18.90 1.55 -10.37
N GLU A 289 18.34 2.61 -9.80
CA GLU A 289 18.20 3.91 -10.47
C GLU A 289 19.58 4.54 -10.71
N GLU A 290 20.48 4.48 -9.72
CA GLU A 290 21.85 4.97 -9.86
C GLU A 290 22.64 4.14 -10.88
N PHE A 291 22.44 2.81 -10.90
CA PHE A 291 23.08 1.95 -11.92
C PHE A 291 22.75 2.41 -13.35
N LEU A 292 21.48 2.70 -13.64
CA LEU A 292 21.08 3.15 -14.97
C LEU A 292 21.75 4.47 -15.37
N GLN A 293 22.01 5.36 -14.41
CA GLN A 293 22.67 6.64 -14.66
C GLN A 293 24.18 6.47 -14.93
N ILE A 294 24.86 5.60 -14.17
CA ILE A 294 26.32 5.42 -14.26
C ILE A 294 26.75 4.41 -15.35
N LEU A 295 25.85 3.55 -15.81
CA LEU A 295 26.15 2.50 -16.79
C LEU A 295 26.90 2.98 -18.04
N PRO A 296 26.53 4.11 -18.69
CA PRO A 296 27.27 4.62 -19.85
C PRO A 296 28.74 4.98 -19.53
N SER A 297 28.98 5.48 -18.32
CA SER A 297 30.32 5.83 -17.85
C SER A 297 31.14 4.58 -17.49
N LEU A 298 30.53 3.61 -16.83
CA LEU A 298 31.19 2.35 -16.48
C LEU A 298 31.65 1.56 -17.71
N ARG A 299 30.84 1.54 -18.78
CA ARG A 299 31.19 0.83 -20.04
C ARG A 299 32.46 1.32 -20.70
N LYS A 300 32.96 2.53 -20.38
CA LYS A 300 34.22 3.05 -20.91
C LYS A 300 35.44 2.39 -20.24
N TYR A 301 35.29 1.91 -19.00
CA TYR A 301 36.42 1.44 -18.19
C TYR A 301 36.27 -0.02 -17.75
N ALA A 302 35.10 -0.60 -17.86
CA ALA A 302 34.78 -1.96 -17.43
C ALA A 302 34.16 -2.79 -18.54
N GLN A 303 34.32 -4.13 -18.45
CA GLN A 303 33.77 -5.13 -19.38
C GLN A 303 32.98 -6.16 -18.57
N GLY A 304 32.03 -6.86 -19.27
CA GLY A 304 31.27 -7.95 -18.64
C GLY A 304 30.27 -7.46 -17.58
N LEU A 305 29.74 -6.28 -17.77
CA LEU A 305 28.66 -5.71 -16.93
C LEU A 305 27.34 -6.43 -17.15
#